data_0c681db9a75873784488dea9cfcf32b5
#
_entry.id   0c681db9a75873784488dea9cfcf32b5
#
_cell.length_a   1.000
_cell.length_b   1.000
_cell.length_c   1.000
_cell.angle_alpha   90.00
_cell.angle_beta   90.00
_cell.angle_gamma   90.00
#
_symmetry.space_group_name_H-M   'P 1'
#
loop_
_entity.id
_entity.type
_entity.pdbx_description
1 polymer ?
#
loop_
_entity_poly.entity_id
_entity_poly.type
_entity_poly.pdbx_seq_one_letter_code
_entity_poly.pdbx_strand_id
1 'polypeptide(L)'
;ETNTFSPVPTPLNAFAPEYDAAAFHANVGMRTAMAAFIDAAKRVGAQCVTPVSATANPSGPVDADAYNQLTDRIVAAAVGCDAILLDLHGAMVAQNTPDGEGDLLARVRAAAPGVPLGVALDLHGNITQKMVDNADVMVGFKTYPHVDMYETGEHTVRLVLKMLQQGRRYAVRWRQLPLLSHTLRSTTLGGAMAAAVSSARQAEGEGV
;
A
#
# COMPACT_ATOMS: atom_id res chain seq x y z
N GLU A 1 -6.01 -7.89 4.42
CA GLU A 1 -6.52 -7.64 5.79
C GLU A 1 -6.35 -8.88 6.66
N THR A 2 -5.74 -8.72 7.83
CA THR A 2 -5.66 -9.78 8.85
C THR A 2 -5.96 -9.19 10.23
N ASN A 3 -6.38 -10.04 11.17
CA ASN A 3 -6.81 -9.57 12.48
C ASN A 3 -6.46 -10.58 13.59
N THR A 4 -6.51 -10.13 14.84
CA THR A 4 -6.22 -10.95 16.03
C THR A 4 -7.44 -11.69 16.58
N PHE A 5 -8.63 -11.51 16.00
CA PHE A 5 -9.87 -12.14 16.48
C PHE A 5 -10.05 -13.56 15.95
N SER A 6 -9.51 -13.86 14.79
CA SER A 6 -9.51 -15.21 14.24
C SER A 6 -8.35 -16.02 14.84
N PRO A 7 -8.62 -17.24 15.35
CA PRO A 7 -7.56 -18.13 15.85
C PRO A 7 -6.81 -18.85 14.73
N VAL A 8 -7.29 -18.74 13.48
CA VAL A 8 -6.69 -19.44 12.31
C VAL A 8 -5.67 -18.52 11.68
N PRO A 9 -4.37 -18.86 11.71
CA PRO A 9 -3.35 -18.05 11.08
C PRO A 9 -3.45 -18.11 9.55
N THR A 10 -2.85 -17.13 8.90
CA THR A 10 -2.82 -17.03 7.43
C THR A 10 -1.46 -17.54 6.92
N PRO A 11 -1.38 -18.75 6.38
CA PRO A 11 -0.13 -19.33 5.88
C PRO A 11 0.25 -18.76 4.50
N LEU A 12 1.49 -18.99 4.07
CA LEU A 12 2.02 -18.48 2.81
C LEU A 12 1.18 -18.88 1.59
N ASN A 13 0.69 -20.11 1.55
CA ASN A 13 -0.12 -20.60 0.43
C ASN A 13 -1.48 -19.90 0.31
N ALA A 14 -2.02 -19.33 1.41
CA ALA A 14 -3.24 -18.52 1.37
C ALA A 14 -3.07 -17.23 0.58
N PHE A 15 -1.83 -16.74 0.44
CA PHE A 15 -1.49 -15.56 -0.36
C PHE A 15 -1.34 -15.86 -1.86
N ALA A 16 -1.29 -17.13 -2.27
CA ALA A 16 -1.04 -17.53 -3.65
C ALA A 16 0.07 -16.69 -4.33
N PRO A 17 1.28 -16.60 -3.75
CA PRO A 17 2.27 -15.63 -4.19
C PRO A 17 2.82 -15.95 -5.57
N GLU A 18 2.85 -14.93 -6.42
CA GLU A 18 3.57 -14.90 -7.69
C GLU A 18 4.87 -14.12 -7.51
N TYR A 19 5.94 -14.55 -8.18
CA TYR A 19 7.26 -13.95 -8.01
C TYR A 19 7.86 -13.46 -9.32
N ASP A 20 8.62 -12.38 -9.25
CA ASP A 20 9.44 -11.85 -10.35
C ASP A 20 8.64 -11.66 -11.65
N ALA A 21 8.99 -12.34 -12.73
CA ALA A 21 8.29 -12.24 -14.02
C ALA A 21 6.81 -12.68 -13.93
N ALA A 22 6.50 -13.69 -13.11
CA ALA A 22 5.11 -14.12 -12.90
C ALA A 22 4.31 -13.02 -12.18
N ALA A 23 4.87 -12.41 -11.14
CA ALA A 23 4.24 -11.27 -10.46
C ALA A 23 3.99 -10.09 -11.41
N PHE A 24 4.94 -9.80 -12.30
CA PHE A 24 4.77 -8.78 -13.34
C PHE A 24 3.60 -9.12 -14.27
N HIS A 25 3.60 -10.32 -14.86
CA HIS A 25 2.59 -10.74 -15.84
C HIS A 25 1.19 -10.84 -15.24
N ALA A 26 1.06 -11.29 -13.99
CA ALA A 26 -0.22 -11.37 -13.29
C ALA A 26 -0.90 -10.00 -13.11
N ASN A 27 -0.13 -8.92 -13.13
CA ASN A 27 -0.66 -7.57 -12.90
C ASN A 27 -0.80 -6.72 -14.18
N VAL A 28 -0.19 -7.12 -15.31
CA VAL A 28 -0.30 -6.36 -16.57
C VAL A 28 -1.75 -6.34 -17.06
N GLY A 29 -2.28 -5.13 -17.31
CA GLY A 29 -3.63 -4.93 -17.83
C GLY A 29 -4.75 -5.11 -16.80
N MET A 30 -4.41 -5.31 -15.54
CA MET A 30 -5.37 -5.35 -14.42
C MET A 30 -5.78 -3.94 -14.00
N ARG A 31 -6.83 -3.85 -13.15
CA ARG A 31 -7.33 -2.58 -12.60
C ARG A 31 -6.90 -2.40 -11.14
N THR A 32 -5.63 -2.72 -10.83
CA THR A 32 -5.03 -2.62 -9.49
C THR A 32 -4.03 -1.46 -9.42
N ALA A 33 -3.63 -1.06 -8.21
CA ALA A 33 -2.58 -0.05 -8.06
C ALA A 33 -1.24 -0.55 -8.61
N MET A 34 -0.93 -1.84 -8.45
CA MET A 34 0.26 -2.47 -9.02
C MET A 34 0.29 -2.36 -10.57
N ALA A 35 -0.86 -2.54 -11.24
CA ALA A 35 -0.96 -2.36 -12.70
C ALA A 35 -0.63 -0.91 -13.11
N ALA A 36 -1.14 0.07 -12.36
CA ALA A 36 -0.83 1.48 -12.59
C ALA A 36 0.67 1.79 -12.43
N PHE A 37 1.34 1.16 -11.46
CA PHE A 37 2.78 1.28 -11.26
C PHE A 37 3.56 0.73 -12.47
N ILE A 38 3.20 -0.45 -12.96
CA ILE A 38 3.79 -1.07 -14.14
C ILE A 38 3.61 -0.19 -15.38
N ASP A 39 2.40 0.31 -15.60
CA ASP A 39 2.11 1.16 -16.76
C ASP A 39 2.84 2.51 -16.67
N ALA A 40 2.98 3.06 -15.48
CA ALA A 40 3.76 4.27 -15.27
C ALA A 40 5.26 4.05 -15.55
N ALA A 41 5.84 2.94 -15.06
CA ALA A 41 7.23 2.58 -15.35
C ALA A 41 7.47 2.49 -16.88
N LYS A 42 6.56 1.82 -17.61
CA LYS A 42 6.62 1.75 -19.07
C LYS A 42 6.56 3.14 -19.73
N ARG A 43 5.66 4.02 -19.28
CA ARG A 43 5.51 5.38 -19.82
C ARG A 43 6.77 6.24 -19.69
N VAL A 44 7.51 6.07 -18.59
CA VAL A 44 8.76 6.83 -18.35
C VAL A 44 10.02 6.11 -18.80
N GLY A 45 9.90 4.92 -19.40
CA GLY A 45 11.05 4.11 -19.83
C GLY A 45 11.87 3.54 -18.67
N ALA A 46 11.27 3.37 -17.49
CA ALA A 46 11.96 2.81 -16.33
C ALA A 46 11.93 1.27 -16.35
N GLN A 47 12.99 0.67 -15.82
CA GLN A 47 12.99 -0.76 -15.53
C GLN A 47 12.12 -1.03 -14.31
N CYS A 48 11.17 -1.94 -14.44
CA CYS A 48 10.29 -2.35 -13.35
C CYS A 48 10.77 -3.67 -12.73
N VAL A 49 10.95 -3.66 -11.41
CA VAL A 49 11.27 -4.87 -10.61
C VAL A 49 10.04 -5.21 -9.78
N THR A 50 9.53 -6.43 -9.92
CA THR A 50 8.31 -6.91 -9.24
C THR A 50 8.63 -8.17 -8.42
N PRO A 51 9.19 -8.03 -7.21
CA PRO A 51 9.69 -9.17 -6.45
C PRO A 51 8.61 -10.16 -6.04
N VAL A 52 7.38 -9.66 -5.80
CA VAL A 52 6.24 -10.47 -5.38
C VAL A 52 4.92 -9.76 -5.66
N SER A 53 3.90 -10.53 -5.99
CA SER A 53 2.48 -10.19 -5.94
C SER A 53 1.77 -11.28 -5.14
N ALA A 54 1.09 -10.91 -4.06
CA ALA A 54 0.53 -11.86 -3.12
C ALA A 54 -0.72 -11.28 -2.45
N THR A 55 -1.83 -12.01 -2.47
CA THR A 55 -3.09 -11.55 -1.89
C THR A 55 -3.79 -12.70 -1.18
N ALA A 56 -4.18 -12.49 0.07
CA ALA A 56 -4.98 -13.44 0.84
C ALA A 56 -6.35 -12.87 1.18
N ASN A 57 -7.34 -13.74 1.31
CA ASN A 57 -8.62 -13.34 1.86
C ASN A 57 -8.48 -12.91 3.33
N PRO A 58 -9.38 -12.04 3.85
CA PRO A 58 -9.39 -11.66 5.26
C PRO A 58 -9.38 -12.87 6.19
N SER A 59 -8.42 -12.91 7.14
CA SER A 59 -8.22 -14.05 8.04
C SER A 59 -7.53 -13.63 9.34
N GLY A 60 -7.01 -14.58 10.11
CA GLY A 60 -6.20 -14.35 11.31
C GLY A 60 -4.79 -13.85 11.00
N PRO A 61 -3.95 -13.69 12.02
CA PRO A 61 -2.60 -13.17 11.85
C PRO A 61 -1.81 -13.97 10.82
N VAL A 62 -0.99 -13.29 10.03
CA VAL A 62 -0.08 -13.97 9.08
C VAL A 62 0.94 -14.79 9.85
N ASP A 63 1.22 -16.01 9.41
CA ASP A 63 2.31 -16.82 9.95
C ASP A 63 3.63 -16.03 9.88
N ALA A 64 4.43 -16.09 10.94
CA ALA A 64 5.70 -15.34 11.01
C ALA A 64 6.64 -15.65 9.84
N ASP A 65 6.75 -16.92 9.46
CA ASP A 65 7.59 -17.35 8.35
C ASP A 65 7.04 -16.87 7.00
N ALA A 66 5.71 -16.91 6.81
CA ALA A 66 5.07 -16.38 5.61
C ALA A 66 5.29 -14.87 5.47
N TYR A 67 5.10 -14.13 6.56
CA TYR A 67 5.38 -12.70 6.60
C TYR A 67 6.84 -12.40 6.24
N ASN A 68 7.79 -13.08 6.88
CA ASN A 68 9.21 -12.86 6.63
C ASN A 68 9.58 -13.19 5.18
N GLN A 69 9.12 -14.31 4.63
CA GLN A 69 9.42 -14.70 3.25
C GLN A 69 8.96 -13.65 2.23
N LEU A 70 7.73 -13.12 2.39
CA LEU A 70 7.20 -12.09 1.49
C LEU A 70 7.95 -10.75 1.65
N THR A 71 8.15 -10.32 2.89
CA THR A 71 8.77 -9.01 3.17
C THR A 71 10.26 -8.99 2.88
N ASP A 72 11.01 -10.08 3.13
CA ASP A 72 12.43 -10.17 2.81
C ASP A 72 12.70 -10.00 1.31
N ARG A 73 11.85 -10.57 0.46
CA ARG A 73 11.95 -10.38 -1.01
C ARG A 73 11.74 -8.92 -1.40
N ILE A 74 10.75 -8.25 -0.82
CA ILE A 74 10.48 -6.82 -1.08
C ILE A 74 11.67 -5.98 -0.65
N VAL A 75 12.17 -6.20 0.57
CA VAL A 75 13.31 -5.46 1.13
C VAL A 75 14.58 -5.66 0.29
N ALA A 76 14.87 -6.90 -0.11
CA ALA A 76 16.03 -7.19 -0.95
C ALA A 76 15.94 -6.49 -2.33
N ALA A 77 14.75 -6.49 -2.94
CA ALA A 77 14.52 -5.85 -4.24
C ALA A 77 14.53 -4.32 -4.19
N ALA A 78 14.33 -3.72 -3.01
CA ALA A 78 14.36 -2.26 -2.85
C ALA A 78 15.77 -1.66 -3.00
N VAL A 79 16.81 -2.46 -2.80
CA VAL A 79 18.21 -2.00 -2.88
C VAL A 79 18.57 -1.65 -4.31
N GLY A 80 19.03 -0.42 -4.52
CA GLY A 80 19.47 0.07 -5.85
C GLY A 80 18.34 0.59 -6.74
N CYS A 81 17.11 0.66 -6.24
CA CYS A 81 16.01 1.32 -6.95
C CYS A 81 16.10 2.84 -6.84
N ASP A 82 15.65 3.55 -7.88
CA ASP A 82 15.53 5.03 -7.88
C ASP A 82 14.20 5.47 -7.23
N ALA A 83 13.18 4.61 -7.23
CA ALA A 83 11.90 4.80 -6.56
C ALA A 83 11.31 3.44 -6.16
N ILE A 84 10.52 3.43 -5.09
CA ILE A 84 9.83 2.24 -4.59
C ILE A 84 8.34 2.55 -4.53
N LEU A 85 7.52 1.64 -5.06
CA LEU A 85 6.07 1.74 -5.08
C LEU A 85 5.48 0.44 -4.54
N LEU A 86 4.65 0.52 -3.52
CA LEU A 86 4.05 -0.63 -2.86
C LEU A 86 2.52 -0.53 -2.92
N ASP A 87 1.88 -1.62 -3.32
CA ASP A 87 0.43 -1.82 -3.26
C ASP A 87 0.14 -2.69 -2.03
N LEU A 88 -0.31 -2.08 -0.95
CA LEU A 88 -0.51 -2.71 0.35
C LEU A 88 -1.94 -2.52 0.82
N HIS A 89 -2.41 -3.39 1.74
CA HIS A 89 -3.71 -3.19 2.35
C HIS A 89 -3.68 -2.07 3.41
N GLY A 90 -2.78 -2.10 4.35
CA GLY A 90 -2.70 -1.16 5.47
C GLY A 90 -3.31 -1.68 6.77
N ALA A 91 -3.76 -2.93 6.81
CA ALA A 91 -4.35 -3.55 8.00
C ALA A 91 -3.87 -5.01 8.17
N MET A 92 -2.57 -5.22 8.06
CA MET A 92 -1.95 -6.53 8.26
C MET A 92 -1.43 -6.68 9.69
N VAL A 93 -1.85 -7.76 10.33
CA VAL A 93 -1.27 -8.27 11.58
C VAL A 93 -0.57 -9.58 11.28
N ALA A 94 0.66 -9.75 11.74
CA ALA A 94 1.39 -11.01 11.67
C ALA A 94 1.72 -11.52 13.08
N GLN A 95 2.06 -12.80 13.20
CA GLN A 95 2.38 -13.40 14.50
C GLN A 95 3.57 -12.75 15.21
N ASN A 96 4.51 -12.21 14.42
CA ASN A 96 5.73 -11.54 14.91
C ASN A 96 5.65 -10.02 14.92
N THR A 97 4.58 -9.40 14.39
CA THR A 97 4.37 -7.95 14.44
C THR A 97 2.89 -7.60 14.42
N PRO A 98 2.43 -6.66 15.27
CA PRO A 98 1.06 -6.15 15.22
C PRO A 98 0.82 -5.12 14.11
N ASP A 99 1.87 -4.66 13.42
CA ASP A 99 1.85 -3.66 12.36
C ASP A 99 2.72 -4.15 11.19
N GLY A 100 2.13 -5.00 10.34
CA GLY A 100 2.84 -5.64 9.24
C GLY A 100 3.34 -4.66 8.20
N GLU A 101 2.51 -3.70 7.81
CA GLU A 101 2.89 -2.68 6.85
C GLU A 101 3.92 -1.70 7.43
N GLY A 102 3.75 -1.24 8.65
CA GLY A 102 4.71 -0.35 9.29
C GLY A 102 6.08 -1.00 9.47
N ASP A 103 6.11 -2.30 9.79
CA ASP A 103 7.37 -3.05 9.87
C ASP A 103 8.03 -3.19 8.50
N LEU A 104 7.28 -3.59 7.48
CA LEU A 104 7.77 -3.66 6.11
C LEU A 104 8.35 -2.31 5.64
N LEU A 105 7.60 -1.22 5.82
CA LEU A 105 8.03 0.12 5.40
C LEU A 105 9.32 0.56 6.11
N ALA A 106 9.44 0.29 7.41
CA ALA A 106 10.66 0.58 8.17
C ALA A 106 11.87 -0.21 7.66
N ARG A 107 11.68 -1.49 7.33
CA ARG A 107 12.73 -2.36 6.77
C ARG A 107 13.14 -1.92 5.36
N VAL A 108 12.17 -1.57 4.51
CA VAL A 108 12.42 -1.02 3.17
C VAL A 108 13.19 0.30 3.27
N ARG A 109 12.77 1.20 4.18
CA ARG A 109 13.46 2.47 4.42
C ARG A 109 14.88 2.29 4.89
N ALA A 110 15.14 1.32 5.76
CA ALA A 110 16.49 0.99 6.23
C ALA A 110 17.38 0.44 5.10
N ALA A 111 16.83 -0.38 4.21
CA ALA A 111 17.55 -0.98 3.08
C ALA A 111 17.80 0.02 1.93
N ALA A 112 16.90 0.99 1.75
CA ALA A 112 16.97 2.00 0.69
C ALA A 112 16.78 3.42 1.27
N PRO A 113 17.77 3.92 2.07
CA PRO A 113 17.68 5.23 2.69
C PRO A 113 17.67 6.33 1.62
N GLY A 114 16.71 7.26 1.76
CA GLY A 114 16.62 8.40 0.84
C GLY A 114 15.89 8.13 -0.47
N VAL A 115 15.61 6.89 -0.82
CA VAL A 115 14.83 6.55 -2.02
C VAL A 115 13.36 6.94 -1.81
N PRO A 116 12.69 7.64 -2.76
CA PRO A 116 11.27 7.92 -2.68
C PRO A 116 10.44 6.65 -2.56
N LEU A 117 9.59 6.59 -1.53
CA LEU A 117 8.74 5.44 -1.21
C LEU A 117 7.28 5.85 -1.21
N GLY A 118 6.54 5.38 -2.20
CA GLY A 118 5.09 5.59 -2.35
C GLY A 118 4.30 4.33 -2.05
N VAL A 119 3.15 4.49 -1.37
CA VAL A 119 2.28 3.39 -0.98
C VAL A 119 0.84 3.69 -1.40
N ALA A 120 0.22 2.75 -2.11
CA ALA A 120 -1.23 2.71 -2.30
C ALA A 120 -1.83 1.81 -1.22
N LEU A 121 -2.95 2.25 -0.62
CA LEU A 121 -3.58 1.60 0.53
C LEU A 121 -5.07 1.41 0.32
N ASP A 122 -5.61 0.36 0.91
CA ASP A 122 -7.05 0.18 1.02
C ASP A 122 -7.69 1.24 1.94
N LEU A 123 -8.96 1.57 1.69
CA LEU A 123 -9.76 2.48 2.53
C LEU A 123 -9.88 1.99 3.99
N HIS A 124 -9.80 0.67 4.20
CA HIS A 124 -9.91 0.05 5.53
C HIS A 124 -8.56 -0.08 6.25
N GLY A 125 -7.50 0.55 5.74
CA GLY A 125 -6.20 0.54 6.38
C GLY A 125 -6.20 1.17 7.78
N ASN A 126 -5.42 0.61 8.70
CA ASN A 126 -5.13 1.15 10.03
C ASN A 126 -3.78 1.86 9.98
N ILE A 127 -3.79 3.13 9.63
CA ILE A 127 -2.55 3.89 9.46
C ILE A 127 -1.88 4.10 10.81
N THR A 128 -0.61 3.71 10.91
CA THR A 128 0.21 3.84 12.11
C THR A 128 1.24 4.95 11.97
N GLN A 129 1.76 5.45 13.10
CA GLN A 129 2.87 6.40 13.09
C GLN A 129 4.09 5.80 12.37
N LYS A 130 4.34 4.49 12.55
CA LYS A 130 5.46 3.78 11.91
C LYS A 130 5.34 3.79 10.38
N MET A 131 4.13 3.62 9.84
CA MET A 131 3.88 3.78 8.40
C MET A 131 4.17 5.20 7.94
N VAL A 132 3.66 6.20 8.66
CA VAL A 132 3.84 7.64 8.33
C VAL A 132 5.31 8.06 8.35
N ASP A 133 6.09 7.57 9.30
CA ASP A 133 7.50 7.92 9.46
C ASP A 133 8.39 7.32 8.36
N ASN A 134 7.93 6.25 7.69
CA ASN A 134 8.75 5.51 6.73
C ASN A 134 8.31 5.64 5.26
N ALA A 135 7.07 6.05 4.97
CA ALA A 135 6.61 6.35 3.61
C ALA A 135 6.73 7.86 3.30
N ASP A 136 7.06 8.20 2.06
CA ASP A 136 7.05 9.60 1.60
C ASP A 136 5.68 10.02 1.03
N VAL A 137 4.95 9.05 0.47
CA VAL A 137 3.63 9.22 -0.14
C VAL A 137 2.74 8.06 0.28
N MET A 138 1.56 8.36 0.79
CA MET A 138 0.50 7.36 1.05
C MET A 138 -0.80 7.86 0.42
N VAL A 139 -1.40 7.03 -0.43
CA VAL A 139 -2.68 7.33 -1.08
C VAL A 139 -3.65 6.19 -0.83
N GLY A 140 -4.77 6.45 -0.18
CA GLY A 140 -5.82 5.47 0.07
C GLY A 140 -6.88 5.45 -1.04
N PHE A 141 -7.52 4.28 -1.24
CA PHE A 141 -8.72 4.17 -2.05
C PHE A 141 -9.79 5.11 -1.50
N LYS A 142 -10.57 5.69 -2.40
CA LYS A 142 -11.66 6.63 -2.07
C LYS A 142 -13.04 6.06 -2.34
N THR A 143 -13.11 4.76 -2.63
CA THR A 143 -14.37 4.07 -2.91
C THR A 143 -14.49 2.77 -2.14
N TYR A 144 -15.71 2.47 -1.69
CA TYR A 144 -16.11 1.15 -1.23
C TYR A 144 -17.56 0.88 -1.66
N PRO A 145 -17.81 -0.14 -2.50
CA PRO A 145 -16.85 -1.11 -3.08
C PRO A 145 -15.71 -0.46 -3.87
N HIS A 146 -14.52 -1.11 -3.84
CA HIS A 146 -13.30 -0.58 -4.45
C HIS A 146 -13.37 -0.63 -5.98
N VAL A 147 -13.43 0.53 -6.62
CA VAL A 147 -13.43 0.68 -8.10
C VAL A 147 -12.34 1.62 -8.58
N ASP A 148 -11.59 2.25 -7.67
CA ASP A 148 -10.58 3.27 -7.94
C ASP A 148 -9.13 2.85 -7.58
N MET A 149 -8.88 1.54 -7.51
CA MET A 149 -7.56 0.99 -7.19
C MET A 149 -6.48 1.45 -8.17
N TYR A 150 -6.77 1.38 -9.48
CA TYR A 150 -5.84 1.81 -10.53
C TYR A 150 -5.57 3.31 -10.45
N GLU A 151 -6.60 4.12 -10.31
CA GLU A 151 -6.53 5.58 -10.18
C GLU A 151 -5.75 6.00 -8.92
N THR A 152 -5.87 5.25 -7.81
CA THR A 152 -5.07 5.44 -6.60
C THR A 152 -3.59 5.15 -6.87
N GLY A 153 -3.29 4.07 -7.59
CA GLY A 153 -1.93 3.78 -8.05
C GLY A 153 -1.35 4.88 -8.92
N GLU A 154 -2.11 5.37 -9.91
CA GLU A 154 -1.69 6.50 -10.76
C GLU A 154 -1.41 7.77 -9.93
N HIS A 155 -2.26 8.05 -8.94
CA HIS A 155 -2.04 9.19 -8.03
C HIS A 155 -0.73 9.03 -7.24
N THR A 156 -0.51 7.83 -6.67
CA THR A 156 0.73 7.52 -5.93
C THR A 156 1.98 7.73 -6.80
N VAL A 157 1.99 7.15 -8.01
CA VAL A 157 3.09 7.32 -8.97
C VAL A 157 3.33 8.78 -9.33
N ARG A 158 2.27 9.51 -9.64
CA ARG A 158 2.36 10.93 -10.01
C ARG A 158 3.06 11.76 -8.92
N LEU A 159 2.75 11.50 -7.65
CA LEU A 159 3.38 12.18 -6.53
C LEU A 159 4.85 11.78 -6.39
N VAL A 160 5.18 10.50 -6.50
CA VAL A 160 6.57 10.01 -6.44
C VAL A 160 7.41 10.56 -7.59
N LEU A 161 6.90 10.55 -8.83
CA LEU A 161 7.60 11.14 -9.98
C LEU A 161 7.82 12.64 -9.80
N LYS A 162 6.85 13.36 -9.25
CA LYS A 162 7.00 14.80 -8.93
C LYS A 162 8.09 15.03 -7.87
N MET A 163 8.21 14.15 -6.87
CA MET A 163 9.30 14.20 -5.89
C MET A 163 10.67 14.03 -6.56
N LEU A 164 10.80 13.02 -7.42
CA LEU A 164 12.03 12.77 -8.17
C LEU A 164 12.43 13.99 -9.03
N GLN A 165 11.47 14.56 -9.76
CA GLN A 165 11.72 15.72 -10.63
C GLN A 165 12.10 16.98 -9.87
N GLN A 166 11.49 17.22 -8.71
CA GLN A 166 11.69 18.44 -7.92
C GLN A 166 12.77 18.33 -6.88
N GLY A 167 13.27 17.13 -6.57
CA GLY A 167 14.20 16.88 -5.48
C GLY A 167 13.65 17.26 -4.10
N ARG A 168 12.34 17.29 -3.93
CA ARG A 168 11.65 17.71 -2.70
C ARG A 168 10.75 16.60 -2.18
N ARG A 169 10.70 16.48 -0.85
CA ARG A 169 9.76 15.60 -0.15
C ARG A 169 8.51 16.40 0.25
N TYR A 170 7.37 15.70 0.30
CA TYR A 170 6.14 16.26 0.83
C TYR A 170 6.18 16.35 2.36
N ALA A 171 5.57 17.38 2.91
CA ALA A 171 5.28 17.42 4.35
C ALA A 171 4.05 16.53 4.62
N VAL A 172 4.23 15.53 5.47
CA VAL A 172 3.13 14.65 5.89
C VAL A 172 2.52 15.16 7.18
N ARG A 173 1.20 15.18 7.26
CA ARG A 173 0.45 15.43 8.50
C ARG A 173 -0.52 14.29 8.70
N TRP A 174 -0.49 13.71 9.89
CA TRP A 174 -1.33 12.58 10.26
C TRP A 174 -1.88 12.77 11.67
N ARG A 175 -3.09 12.31 11.86
CA ARG A 175 -3.73 12.29 13.18
C ARG A 175 -4.68 11.12 13.29
N GLN A 176 -4.54 10.35 14.36
CA GLN A 176 -5.47 9.30 14.71
C GLN A 176 -6.66 9.90 15.48
N LEU A 177 -7.86 9.54 15.04
CA LEU A 177 -9.09 9.90 15.74
C LEU A 177 -9.50 8.77 16.69
N PRO A 178 -10.18 9.07 17.82
CA PRO A 178 -10.75 8.04 18.70
C PRO A 178 -12.03 7.47 18.06
N LEU A 179 -11.89 6.81 16.94
CA LEU A 179 -12.98 6.28 16.11
C LEU A 179 -12.69 4.82 15.78
N LEU A 180 -13.68 3.97 16.02
CA LEU A 180 -13.73 2.60 15.52
C LEU A 180 -14.96 2.48 14.61
N SER A 181 -14.74 2.40 13.31
CA SER A 181 -15.80 2.21 12.34
C SER A 181 -16.00 0.73 11.99
N HIS A 182 -17.24 0.32 11.80
CA HIS A 182 -17.54 -1.01 11.30
C HIS A 182 -17.37 -1.07 9.78
N THR A 183 -16.66 -2.06 9.24
CA THR A 183 -16.36 -2.21 7.80
C THR A 183 -17.62 -2.11 6.94
N LEU A 184 -18.73 -2.75 7.34
CA LEU A 184 -20.01 -2.68 6.62
C LEU A 184 -20.67 -1.27 6.63
N ARG A 185 -20.14 -0.31 7.39
CA ARG A 185 -20.57 1.09 7.41
C ARG A 185 -19.64 2.01 6.62
N SER A 186 -18.61 1.46 5.98
CA SER A 186 -17.61 2.21 5.22
C SER A 186 -18.00 2.43 3.74
N THR A 187 -19.24 2.14 3.36
CA THR A 187 -19.71 2.38 1.97
C THR A 187 -19.60 3.86 1.59
N THR A 188 -19.06 4.11 0.40
CA THR A 188 -18.93 5.45 -0.17
C THR A 188 -20.05 5.80 -1.15
N LEU A 189 -21.05 4.93 -1.29
CA LEU A 189 -22.24 5.16 -2.11
C LEU A 189 -23.24 6.12 -1.44
N GLY A 190 -23.05 6.42 -0.15
CA GLY A 190 -23.89 7.34 0.61
C GLY A 190 -23.45 7.42 2.08
N GLY A 191 -24.11 8.27 2.86
CA GLY A 191 -23.90 8.39 4.31
C GLY A 191 -22.62 9.12 4.71
N ALA A 192 -22.15 8.88 5.94
CA ALA A 192 -21.06 9.64 6.54
C ALA A 192 -19.71 9.44 5.82
N MET A 193 -19.42 8.21 5.36
CA MET A 193 -18.18 7.94 4.65
C MET A 193 -18.15 8.63 3.28
N ALA A 194 -19.27 8.65 2.55
CA ALA A 194 -19.36 9.41 1.29
C ALA A 194 -19.11 10.90 1.52
N ALA A 195 -19.64 11.49 2.59
CA ALA A 195 -19.41 12.88 2.95
C ALA A 195 -17.94 13.14 3.31
N ALA A 196 -17.31 12.25 4.10
CA ALA A 196 -15.90 12.36 4.45
C ALA A 196 -14.98 12.30 3.22
N VAL A 197 -15.23 11.35 2.32
CA VAL A 197 -14.46 11.22 1.06
C VAL A 197 -14.68 12.43 0.15
N SER A 198 -15.91 12.97 0.09
CA SER A 198 -16.19 14.19 -0.67
C SER A 198 -15.38 15.38 -0.14
N SER A 199 -15.32 15.55 1.19
CA SER A 199 -14.52 16.60 1.82
C SER A 199 -13.02 16.43 1.54
N ALA A 200 -12.51 15.20 1.58
CA ALA A 200 -11.12 14.91 1.26
C ALA A 200 -10.79 15.28 -0.20
N ARG A 201 -11.66 14.91 -1.15
CA ARG A 201 -11.48 15.26 -2.57
C ARG A 201 -11.53 16.78 -2.82
N GLN A 202 -12.38 17.49 -2.09
CA GLN A 202 -12.42 18.96 -2.15
C GLN A 202 -11.09 19.55 -1.66
N ALA A 203 -10.59 19.12 -0.51
CA ALA A 203 -9.31 19.59 0.03
C ALA A 203 -8.14 19.31 -0.93
N GLU A 204 -8.09 18.13 -1.54
CA GLU A 204 -7.10 17.83 -2.60
C GLU A 204 -7.18 18.78 -3.79
N GLY A 205 -8.40 19.17 -4.21
CA GLY A 205 -8.63 20.15 -5.29
C GLY A 205 -8.18 21.57 -4.92
N GLU A 206 -8.20 21.90 -3.65
CA GLU A 206 -7.74 23.18 -3.10
C GLU A 206 -6.22 23.21 -2.82
N GLY A 207 -5.52 22.08 -3.02
CA GLY A 207 -4.08 21.96 -2.87
C GLY A 207 -3.59 21.70 -1.45
N VAL A 208 -4.46 21.16 -0.61
CA VAL A 208 -4.15 20.74 0.78
C VAL A 208 -3.64 19.31 0.78
#